data_58f0532eeb1afa8cbf89d593a25f462d
#
_entry.id   58f0532eeb1afa8cbf89d593a25f462d
#
_cell.length_a   1.000
_cell.length_b   1.000
_cell.length_c   1.000
_cell.angle_alpha   90.00
_cell.angle_beta   90.00
_cell.angle_gamma   90.00
#
_symmetry.space_group_name_H-M   'P 1'
#
loop_
_entity.id
_entity.type
_entity.pdbx_description
1 polymer ?
#
loop_
_entity_poly.entity_id
_entity_poly.type
_entity_poly.pdbx_seq_one_letter_code
_entity_poly.pdbx_strand_id
1 'polypeptide(L)'
;MENMKNRHHSAARWFLVAGLIFGVAAYLPFREGNFLSGVWAVVLLGFFLMISSWITAWIVGKRAKKMDRLLNGQDLIAQWTFSPEQQQDYANYMKSNALAKNNGLMGIIAILFVVISIPFLFFLEKDEMGGFLGIMGSILLIVFIFSRIMPYYYYSRNIKGDGQVLIGPKYAYVNGYFHNWDFPMSGLKKLKVISKPFEGISLTYYYTDRTWRNEHTLNIPTSPDADIHLLMTRILSLDN
;
A
#
# COMPACT_ATOMS: atom_id res chain seq x y z
N MET A 1 -9.53 25.04 3.84
CA MET A 1 -9.04 23.78 3.27
C MET A 1 -8.36 24.09 1.94
N GLU A 2 -7.08 24.37 2.00
CA GLU A 2 -6.31 24.77 0.82
C GLU A 2 -5.97 23.50 0.03
N ASN A 3 -6.56 23.37 -1.17
CA ASN A 3 -6.20 22.49 -2.30
C ASN A 3 -5.52 21.13 -2.04
N MET A 4 -6.08 20.29 -1.19
CA MET A 4 -5.67 18.88 -1.16
C MET A 4 -6.07 18.20 -2.48
N LYS A 5 -5.12 18.04 -3.37
CA LYS A 5 -5.37 17.43 -4.69
C LYS A 5 -5.53 15.91 -4.55
N ASN A 6 -6.71 15.40 -4.88
CA ASN A 6 -6.95 13.95 -4.94
C ASN A 6 -6.18 13.30 -6.09
N ARG A 7 -5.00 12.74 -5.77
CA ARG A 7 -4.12 12.08 -6.76
C ARG A 7 -4.71 10.78 -7.33
N HIS A 8 -5.72 10.19 -6.67
CA HIS A 8 -6.34 8.96 -7.15
C HIS A 8 -7.08 9.14 -8.49
N HIS A 9 -7.65 10.31 -8.76
CA HIS A 9 -8.25 10.58 -10.09
C HIS A 9 -7.21 10.54 -11.21
N SER A 10 -6.03 11.12 -10.99
CA SER A 10 -4.96 11.04 -11.98
C SER A 10 -4.50 9.60 -12.18
N ALA A 11 -4.33 8.85 -11.09
CA ALA A 11 -3.95 7.44 -11.18
C ALA A 11 -4.99 6.61 -11.96
N ALA A 12 -6.29 6.80 -11.68
CA ALA A 12 -7.35 6.10 -12.40
C ALA A 12 -7.32 6.39 -13.92
N ARG A 13 -7.08 7.66 -14.31
CA ARG A 13 -6.94 8.04 -15.73
C ARG A 13 -5.73 7.36 -16.38
N TRP A 14 -4.59 7.30 -15.69
CA TRP A 14 -3.40 6.62 -16.22
C TRP A 14 -3.63 5.14 -16.43
N PHE A 15 -4.37 4.45 -15.55
CA PHE A 15 -4.74 3.04 -15.76
C PHE A 15 -5.70 2.86 -16.95
N LEU A 16 -6.63 3.81 -17.20
CA LEU A 16 -7.46 3.78 -18.40
C LEU A 16 -6.62 3.91 -19.67
N VAL A 17 -5.68 4.85 -19.71
CA VAL A 17 -4.76 5.05 -20.83
C VAL A 17 -3.87 3.83 -21.05
N ALA A 18 -3.33 3.25 -19.98
CA ALA A 18 -2.53 2.03 -20.06
C ALA A 18 -3.35 0.87 -20.64
N GLY A 19 -4.60 0.71 -20.23
CA GLY A 19 -5.51 -0.30 -20.81
C GLY A 19 -5.73 -0.10 -22.30
N LEU A 20 -5.88 1.14 -22.78
CA LEU A 20 -5.99 1.43 -24.23
C LEU A 20 -4.70 1.06 -24.98
N ILE A 21 -3.52 1.39 -24.42
CA ILE A 21 -2.22 1.04 -25.00
C ILE A 21 -2.08 -0.48 -25.13
N PHE A 22 -2.43 -1.24 -24.07
CA PHE A 22 -2.38 -2.70 -24.12
C PHE A 22 -3.40 -3.29 -25.11
N GLY A 23 -4.57 -2.67 -25.25
CA GLY A 23 -5.55 -3.04 -26.27
C GLY A 23 -5.03 -2.85 -27.70
N VAL A 24 -4.36 -1.73 -27.96
CA VAL A 24 -3.69 -1.49 -29.25
C VAL A 24 -2.58 -2.53 -29.47
N ALA A 25 -1.75 -2.81 -28.47
CA ALA A 25 -0.70 -3.81 -28.55
C ALA A 25 -1.26 -5.21 -28.85
N ALA A 26 -2.40 -5.60 -28.23
CA ALA A 26 -3.10 -6.85 -28.48
C ALA A 26 -3.67 -6.94 -29.91
N TYR A 27 -3.96 -5.82 -30.55
CA TYR A 27 -4.46 -5.78 -31.92
C TYR A 27 -3.36 -5.94 -32.99
N LEU A 28 -2.11 -5.51 -32.70
CA LEU A 28 -1.03 -5.52 -33.68
C LEU A 28 -0.77 -6.88 -34.33
N PRO A 29 -0.80 -8.02 -33.62
CA PRO A 29 -0.58 -9.34 -34.23
C PRO A 29 -1.58 -9.73 -35.32
N PHE A 30 -2.74 -9.11 -35.36
CA PHE A 30 -3.75 -9.36 -36.41
C PHE A 30 -3.46 -8.59 -37.71
N ARG A 31 -2.56 -7.64 -37.71
CA ARG A 31 -2.19 -6.86 -38.90
C ARG A 31 -0.98 -7.51 -39.60
N GLU A 32 -1.17 -7.79 -40.90
CA GLU A 32 -0.07 -8.27 -41.75
C GLU A 32 1.03 -7.18 -41.93
N GLY A 33 2.26 -7.61 -42.13
CA GLY A 33 3.38 -6.73 -42.47
C GLY A 33 4.06 -6.03 -41.28
N ASN A 34 3.69 -6.37 -40.03
CA ASN A 34 4.43 -5.89 -38.86
C ASN A 34 5.19 -7.05 -38.14
N PHE A 35 6.19 -6.71 -37.33
CA PHE A 35 7.06 -7.68 -36.65
C PHE A 35 6.34 -8.55 -35.59
N LEU A 36 5.14 -8.19 -35.17
CA LEU A 36 4.31 -8.94 -34.23
C LEU A 36 3.24 -9.79 -34.93
N SER A 37 3.20 -9.79 -36.27
CA SER A 37 2.23 -10.58 -37.01
C SER A 37 2.28 -12.06 -36.62
N GLY A 38 1.14 -12.63 -36.20
CA GLY A 38 1.02 -14.01 -35.76
C GLY A 38 1.58 -14.34 -34.38
N VAL A 39 2.06 -13.37 -33.58
CA VAL A 39 2.56 -13.60 -32.22
C VAL A 39 1.40 -13.62 -31.24
N TRP A 40 0.69 -14.75 -31.15
CA TRP A 40 -0.53 -14.90 -30.33
C TRP A 40 -0.33 -14.68 -28.84
N ALA A 41 0.90 -14.90 -28.33
CA ALA A 41 1.25 -14.60 -26.95
C ALA A 41 1.06 -13.10 -26.61
N VAL A 42 1.34 -12.20 -27.57
CA VAL A 42 1.13 -10.75 -27.41
C VAL A 42 -0.36 -10.42 -27.33
N VAL A 43 -1.22 -11.11 -28.11
CA VAL A 43 -2.67 -10.97 -28.06
C VAL A 43 -3.17 -11.32 -26.65
N LEU A 44 -2.81 -12.51 -26.16
CA LEU A 44 -3.26 -12.99 -24.84
C LEU A 44 -2.81 -12.06 -23.71
N LEU A 45 -1.50 -11.73 -23.69
CA LEU A 45 -0.94 -10.85 -22.68
C LEU A 45 -1.52 -9.44 -22.75
N GLY A 46 -1.69 -8.90 -23.96
CA GLY A 46 -2.27 -7.57 -24.16
C GLY A 46 -3.71 -7.47 -23.66
N PHE A 47 -4.56 -8.46 -23.99
CA PHE A 47 -5.93 -8.53 -23.46
C PHE A 47 -5.96 -8.67 -21.93
N PHE A 48 -5.12 -9.54 -21.36
CA PHE A 48 -5.03 -9.70 -19.91
C PHE A 48 -4.64 -8.39 -19.22
N LEU A 49 -3.62 -7.69 -19.72
CA LEU A 49 -3.15 -6.42 -19.18
C LEU A 49 -4.18 -5.29 -19.38
N MET A 50 -4.87 -5.27 -20.52
CA MET A 50 -5.97 -4.31 -20.78
C MET A 50 -7.08 -4.45 -19.75
N ILE A 51 -7.62 -5.66 -19.58
CA ILE A 51 -8.71 -5.94 -18.63
C ILE A 51 -8.25 -5.61 -17.20
N SER A 52 -7.05 -6.06 -16.81
CA SER A 52 -6.48 -5.81 -15.49
C SER A 52 -6.32 -4.31 -15.21
N SER A 53 -5.88 -3.53 -16.21
CA SER A 53 -5.75 -2.07 -16.11
C SER A 53 -7.11 -1.39 -15.93
N TRP A 54 -8.14 -1.80 -16.65
CA TRP A 54 -9.48 -1.21 -16.53
C TRP A 54 -10.16 -1.56 -15.20
N ILE A 55 -10.00 -2.80 -14.72
CA ILE A 55 -10.46 -3.19 -13.38
C ILE A 55 -9.75 -2.32 -12.32
N THR A 56 -8.44 -2.14 -12.45
CA THR A 56 -7.67 -1.29 -11.54
C THR A 56 -8.13 0.17 -11.60
N ALA A 57 -8.36 0.71 -12.80
CA ALA A 57 -8.90 2.06 -12.98
C ALA A 57 -10.25 2.25 -12.28
N TRP A 58 -11.15 1.26 -12.39
CA TRP A 58 -12.46 1.28 -11.73
C TRP A 58 -12.33 1.25 -10.20
N ILE A 59 -11.48 0.38 -9.64
CA ILE A 59 -11.23 0.29 -8.19
C ILE A 59 -10.64 1.60 -7.67
N VAL A 60 -9.61 2.14 -8.35
CA VAL A 60 -8.96 3.40 -7.97
C VAL A 60 -9.93 4.58 -8.13
N GLY A 61 -10.78 4.57 -9.16
CA GLY A 61 -11.83 5.57 -9.36
C GLY A 61 -12.88 5.58 -8.24
N LYS A 62 -13.31 4.41 -7.78
CA LYS A 62 -14.19 4.30 -6.58
C LYS A 62 -13.50 4.85 -5.33
N ARG A 63 -12.22 4.54 -5.16
CA ARG A 63 -11.42 5.06 -4.05
C ARG A 63 -11.27 6.58 -4.10
N ALA A 64 -11.08 7.14 -5.31
CA ALA A 64 -11.02 8.59 -5.52
C ALA A 64 -12.32 9.28 -5.09
N LYS A 65 -13.49 8.76 -5.47
CA LYS A 65 -14.79 9.32 -5.09
C LYS A 65 -15.00 9.33 -3.58
N LYS A 66 -14.57 8.28 -2.86
CA LYS A 66 -14.66 8.23 -1.39
C LYS A 66 -13.75 9.27 -0.74
N MET A 67 -12.54 9.44 -1.26
CA MET A 67 -11.63 10.49 -0.81
C MET A 67 -12.22 11.88 -1.05
N ASP A 68 -12.86 12.14 -2.21
CA ASP A 68 -13.53 13.42 -2.47
C ASP A 68 -14.66 13.71 -1.48
N ARG A 69 -15.48 12.70 -1.14
CA ARG A 69 -16.53 12.86 -0.14
C ARG A 69 -15.96 13.26 1.23
N LEU A 70 -14.86 12.63 1.62
CA LEU A 70 -14.17 12.95 2.86
C LEU A 70 -13.60 14.38 2.84
N LEU A 71 -12.92 14.76 1.74
CA LEU A 71 -12.36 16.10 1.56
C LEU A 71 -13.42 17.21 1.51
N ASN A 72 -14.59 16.89 0.94
CA ASN A 72 -15.73 17.81 0.87
C ASN A 72 -16.57 17.85 2.17
N GLY A 73 -16.19 17.10 3.19
CA GLY A 73 -16.88 17.06 4.48
C GLY A 73 -18.20 16.28 4.49
N GLN A 74 -18.58 15.60 3.40
CA GLN A 74 -19.86 14.88 3.31
C GLN A 74 -19.94 13.68 4.24
N ASP A 75 -18.83 12.97 4.42
CA ASP A 75 -18.73 11.77 5.27
C ASP A 75 -17.73 12.00 6.42
N LEU A 76 -17.52 13.23 6.83
CA LEU A 76 -16.52 13.59 7.84
C LEU A 76 -17.08 13.39 9.26
N ILE A 77 -16.45 12.49 10.02
CA ILE A 77 -16.76 12.25 11.43
C ILE A 77 -15.89 13.15 12.32
N ALA A 78 -14.60 13.24 12.00
CA ALA A 78 -13.64 14.04 12.74
C ALA A 78 -12.50 14.53 11.84
N GLN A 79 -11.95 15.68 12.23
CA GLN A 79 -10.82 16.30 11.54
C GLN A 79 -9.91 16.99 12.55
N TRP A 80 -8.60 16.83 12.38
CA TRP A 80 -7.58 17.61 13.08
C TRP A 80 -6.29 17.66 12.26
N THR A 81 -5.34 18.46 12.71
CA THR A 81 -4.02 18.57 12.11
C THR A 81 -2.98 18.24 13.17
N PHE A 82 -1.98 17.48 12.80
CA PHE A 82 -0.85 17.20 13.68
C PHE A 82 -0.10 18.48 14.05
N SER A 83 0.32 18.61 15.29
CA SER A 83 1.37 19.56 15.63
C SER A 83 2.68 19.14 14.97
N PRO A 84 3.66 20.05 14.80
CA PRO A 84 4.98 19.69 14.28
C PRO A 84 5.65 18.55 15.08
N GLU A 85 5.48 18.53 16.38
CA GLU A 85 5.98 17.48 17.28
C GLU A 85 5.28 16.14 17.02
N GLN A 86 3.94 16.13 16.97
CA GLN A 86 3.16 14.94 16.63
C GLN A 86 3.52 14.37 15.26
N GLN A 87 3.78 15.23 14.29
CA GLN A 87 4.18 14.81 12.94
C GLN A 87 5.56 14.14 12.97
N GLN A 88 6.49 14.68 13.75
CA GLN A 88 7.81 14.09 13.96
C GLN A 88 7.71 12.73 14.64
N ASP A 89 6.93 12.61 15.71
CA ASP A 89 6.72 11.37 16.46
C ASP A 89 6.05 10.31 15.61
N TYR A 90 5.04 10.70 14.85
CA TYR A 90 4.37 9.82 13.90
C TYR A 90 5.33 9.29 12.83
N ALA A 91 6.15 10.15 12.24
CA ALA A 91 7.14 9.76 11.23
C ALA A 91 8.22 8.82 11.81
N ASN A 92 8.71 9.11 13.03
CA ASN A 92 9.66 8.25 13.75
C ASN A 92 9.05 6.87 14.05
N TYR A 93 7.81 6.84 14.53
CA TYR A 93 7.08 5.60 14.77
C TYR A 93 6.93 4.77 13.48
N MET A 94 6.48 5.38 12.38
CA MET A 94 6.31 4.71 11.09
C MET A 94 7.62 4.12 10.58
N LYS A 95 8.74 4.85 10.72
CA LYS A 95 10.09 4.39 10.36
C LYS A 95 10.52 3.20 11.22
N SER A 96 10.41 3.30 12.56
CA SER A 96 10.84 2.24 13.48
C SER A 96 10.02 0.96 13.29
N ASN A 97 8.71 1.09 13.11
CA ASN A 97 7.81 -0.03 12.84
C ASN A 97 8.14 -0.71 11.49
N ALA A 98 8.43 0.07 10.44
CA ALA A 98 8.85 -0.45 9.15
C ALA A 98 10.21 -1.17 9.24
N LEU A 99 11.18 -0.60 9.97
CA LEU A 99 12.49 -1.25 10.22
C LEU A 99 12.33 -2.58 10.97
N ALA A 100 11.52 -2.61 12.02
CA ALA A 100 11.27 -3.83 12.78
C ALA A 100 10.65 -4.94 11.93
N LYS A 101 9.64 -4.60 11.13
CA LYS A 101 9.01 -5.54 10.18
C LYS A 101 10.00 -6.03 9.12
N ASN A 102 10.78 -5.13 8.54
CA ASN A 102 11.75 -5.48 7.52
C ASN A 102 12.89 -6.35 8.08
N ASN A 103 13.34 -6.12 9.32
CA ASN A 103 14.32 -6.97 9.97
C ASN A 103 13.81 -8.40 10.17
N GLY A 104 12.57 -8.55 10.64
CA GLY A 104 11.93 -9.86 10.76
C GLY A 104 11.82 -10.58 9.41
N LEU A 105 11.34 -9.88 8.38
CA LEU A 105 11.22 -10.43 7.03
C LEU A 105 12.58 -10.81 6.45
N MET A 106 13.61 -9.96 6.61
CA MET A 106 14.98 -10.27 6.16
C MET A 106 15.55 -11.52 6.83
N GLY A 107 15.28 -11.71 8.13
CA GLY A 107 15.68 -12.94 8.83
C GLY A 107 15.06 -14.19 8.20
N ILE A 108 13.75 -14.13 7.93
CA ILE A 108 13.03 -15.25 7.27
C ILE A 108 13.60 -15.50 5.86
N ILE A 109 13.78 -14.45 5.05
CA ILE A 109 14.33 -14.56 3.69
C ILE A 109 15.74 -15.17 3.73
N ALA A 110 16.61 -14.71 4.63
CA ALA A 110 17.98 -15.24 4.76
C ALA A 110 17.96 -16.73 5.10
N ILE A 111 17.10 -17.14 6.05
CA ILE A 111 16.95 -18.56 6.41
C ILE A 111 16.46 -19.38 5.20
N LEU A 112 15.43 -18.90 4.48
CA LEU A 112 14.93 -19.58 3.28
C LEU A 112 16.01 -19.70 2.20
N PHE A 113 16.82 -18.67 1.99
CA PHE A 113 17.93 -18.72 1.04
C PHE A 113 18.95 -19.81 1.41
N VAL A 114 19.33 -19.90 2.68
CA VAL A 114 20.25 -20.96 3.16
C VAL A 114 19.61 -22.34 2.95
N VAL A 115 18.35 -22.53 3.40
CA VAL A 115 17.65 -23.83 3.29
C VAL A 115 17.49 -24.27 1.83
N ILE A 116 17.19 -23.34 0.92
CA ILE A 116 17.06 -23.65 -0.51
C ILE A 116 18.42 -23.88 -1.15
N SER A 117 19.45 -23.10 -0.80
CA SER A 117 20.76 -23.19 -1.43
C SER A 117 21.50 -24.49 -1.09
N ILE A 118 21.35 -25.01 0.14
CA ILE A 118 22.05 -26.23 0.57
C ILE A 118 21.80 -27.42 -0.36
N PRO A 119 20.54 -27.82 -0.68
CA PRO A 119 20.30 -28.91 -1.63
C PRO A 119 20.93 -28.67 -3.01
N PHE A 120 20.81 -27.42 -3.54
CA PHE A 120 21.38 -27.13 -4.86
C PHE A 120 22.89 -27.31 -4.94
N LEU A 121 23.60 -26.98 -3.84
CA LEU A 121 25.07 -27.17 -3.79
C LEU A 121 25.51 -28.66 -3.91
N PHE A 122 24.60 -29.59 -3.62
CA PHE A 122 24.88 -31.03 -3.80
C PHE A 122 24.64 -31.52 -5.24
N PHE A 123 23.85 -30.78 -6.04
CA PHE A 123 23.47 -31.16 -7.40
C PHE A 123 24.24 -30.38 -8.48
N LEU A 124 24.84 -29.23 -8.13
CA LEU A 124 25.60 -28.39 -9.06
C LEU A 124 27.03 -28.87 -9.22
N GLU A 125 27.54 -28.74 -10.42
CA GLU A 125 28.97 -28.97 -10.72
C GLU A 125 29.80 -27.81 -10.07
N LYS A 126 31.09 -28.09 -9.80
CA LYS A 126 31.96 -27.14 -9.06
C LYS A 126 32.14 -25.81 -9.78
N ASP A 127 32.14 -25.80 -11.10
CA ASP A 127 32.25 -24.62 -11.95
C ASP A 127 30.96 -23.78 -11.96
N GLU A 128 29.80 -24.40 -11.73
CA GLU A 128 28.50 -23.70 -11.65
C GLU A 128 28.23 -23.08 -10.28
N MET A 129 28.82 -23.63 -9.20
CA MET A 129 28.59 -23.18 -7.81
C MET A 129 28.85 -21.67 -7.61
N GLY A 130 29.94 -21.15 -8.23
CA GLY A 130 30.30 -19.75 -8.14
C GLY A 130 29.24 -18.82 -8.74
N GLY A 131 28.74 -19.19 -9.91
CA GLY A 131 27.64 -18.46 -10.57
C GLY A 131 26.34 -18.47 -9.77
N PHE A 132 25.93 -19.63 -9.27
CA PHE A 132 24.76 -19.80 -8.44
C PHE A 132 24.82 -18.96 -7.17
N LEU A 133 25.89 -19.06 -6.39
CA LEU A 133 26.07 -18.28 -5.16
C LEU A 133 26.16 -16.78 -5.44
N GLY A 134 26.77 -16.38 -6.57
CA GLY A 134 26.81 -14.99 -7.01
C GLY A 134 25.42 -14.42 -7.28
N ILE A 135 24.57 -15.15 -7.99
CA ILE A 135 23.17 -14.74 -8.27
C ILE A 135 22.38 -14.67 -6.98
N MET A 136 22.42 -15.71 -6.15
CA MET A 136 21.70 -15.76 -4.88
C MET A 136 22.12 -14.64 -3.94
N GLY A 137 23.44 -14.41 -3.79
CA GLY A 137 23.98 -13.31 -3.00
C GLY A 137 23.57 -11.94 -3.52
N SER A 138 23.55 -11.75 -4.84
CA SER A 138 23.11 -10.50 -5.47
C SER A 138 21.63 -10.21 -5.18
N ILE A 139 20.76 -11.21 -5.30
CA ILE A 139 19.32 -11.06 -4.97
C ILE A 139 19.16 -10.68 -3.50
N LEU A 140 19.84 -11.39 -2.59
CA LEU A 140 19.79 -11.11 -1.15
C LEU A 140 20.28 -9.69 -0.83
N LEU A 141 21.37 -9.25 -1.47
CA LEU A 141 21.90 -7.91 -1.33
C LEU A 141 20.91 -6.84 -1.79
N ILE A 142 20.26 -7.02 -2.94
CA ILE A 142 19.25 -6.11 -3.46
C ILE A 142 18.09 -6.00 -2.48
N VAL A 143 17.54 -7.12 -2.00
CA VAL A 143 16.46 -7.13 -1.02
C VAL A 143 16.89 -6.45 0.29
N PHE A 144 18.12 -6.69 0.75
CA PHE A 144 18.68 -6.04 1.93
C PHE A 144 18.74 -4.51 1.75
N ILE A 145 19.26 -4.02 0.63
CA ILE A 145 19.35 -2.59 0.32
C ILE A 145 17.95 -1.95 0.35
N PHE A 146 16.97 -2.54 -0.34
CA PHE A 146 15.60 -2.04 -0.33
C PHE A 146 14.98 -2.08 1.07
N SER A 147 15.23 -3.12 1.86
CA SER A 147 14.74 -3.22 3.24
C SER A 147 15.22 -2.09 4.14
N ARG A 148 16.41 -1.51 3.83
CA ARG A 148 17.00 -0.38 4.57
C ARG A 148 16.54 0.98 4.03
N ILE A 149 16.45 1.13 2.72
CA ILE A 149 16.11 2.43 2.09
C ILE A 149 14.63 2.78 2.29
N MET A 150 13.72 1.82 2.14
CA MET A 150 12.27 2.09 2.18
C MET A 150 11.77 2.73 3.48
N PRO A 151 12.18 2.34 4.70
CA PRO A 151 11.77 3.01 5.92
C PRO A 151 12.17 4.49 5.98
N TYR A 152 13.34 4.85 5.46
CA TYR A 152 13.79 6.25 5.38
C TYR A 152 13.01 7.06 4.34
N TYR A 153 12.67 6.45 3.21
CA TYR A 153 11.79 7.07 2.22
C TYR A 153 10.41 7.38 2.83
N TYR A 154 9.80 6.42 3.53
CA TYR A 154 8.52 6.64 4.22
C TYR A 154 8.62 7.68 5.32
N TYR A 155 9.71 7.69 6.08
CA TYR A 155 9.98 8.72 7.08
C TYR A 155 9.99 10.12 6.45
N SER A 156 10.81 10.32 5.40
CA SER A 156 10.89 11.59 4.70
C SER A 156 9.53 12.04 4.13
N ARG A 157 8.76 11.09 3.63
CA ARG A 157 7.41 11.38 3.10
C ARG A 157 6.43 11.76 4.21
N ASN A 158 6.50 11.12 5.38
CA ASN A 158 5.63 11.46 6.51
C ASN A 158 5.97 12.82 7.13
N ILE A 159 7.27 13.17 7.22
CA ILE A 159 7.70 14.51 7.67
C ILE A 159 7.22 15.62 6.72
N LYS A 160 7.20 15.35 5.41
CA LYS A 160 6.76 16.31 4.38
C LYS A 160 5.26 16.24 4.10
N GLY A 161 4.53 15.42 4.83
CA GLY A 161 3.08 15.31 4.71
C GLY A 161 2.37 16.58 5.15
N ASP A 162 1.07 16.64 4.88
CA ASP A 162 0.22 17.79 5.24
C ASP A 162 -0.22 17.80 6.72
N GLY A 163 0.13 16.75 7.47
CA GLY A 163 -0.23 16.59 8.87
C GLY A 163 -1.74 16.42 9.11
N GLN A 164 -2.56 16.39 8.08
CA GLN A 164 -4.00 16.33 8.23
C GLN A 164 -4.51 14.92 8.51
N VAL A 165 -5.48 14.86 9.41
CA VAL A 165 -6.25 13.65 9.72
C VAL A 165 -7.72 13.94 9.46
N LEU A 166 -8.32 13.13 8.59
CA LEU A 166 -9.75 13.14 8.31
C LEU A 166 -10.27 11.73 8.53
N ILE A 167 -11.28 11.56 9.34
CA ILE A 167 -11.88 10.27 9.65
C ILE A 167 -13.31 10.25 9.14
N GLY A 168 -13.61 9.25 8.33
CA GLY A 168 -14.94 8.92 7.86
C GLY A 168 -15.44 7.58 8.42
N PRO A 169 -16.64 7.11 8.00
CA PRO A 169 -17.26 5.90 8.53
C PRO A 169 -16.45 4.63 8.27
N LYS A 170 -15.96 4.45 7.02
CA LYS A 170 -15.23 3.25 6.58
C LYS A 170 -13.94 3.58 5.86
N TYR A 171 -13.37 4.76 6.10
CA TYR A 171 -12.11 5.22 5.54
C TYR A 171 -11.53 6.37 6.35
N ALA A 172 -10.23 6.55 6.23
CA ALA A 172 -9.50 7.64 6.86
C ALA A 172 -8.40 8.18 5.93
N TYR A 173 -8.15 9.47 6.03
CA TYR A 173 -6.99 10.12 5.47
C TYR A 173 -6.07 10.54 6.60
N VAL A 174 -4.81 10.13 6.55
CA VAL A 174 -3.82 10.42 7.58
C VAL A 174 -2.52 10.84 6.91
N ASN A 175 -2.15 12.09 7.06
CA ASN A 175 -0.86 12.63 6.65
C ASN A 175 -0.44 12.25 5.20
N GLY A 176 -1.35 12.41 4.25
CA GLY A 176 -1.09 12.12 2.83
C GLY A 176 -1.43 10.69 2.40
N TYR A 177 -1.92 9.83 3.31
CA TYR A 177 -2.30 8.45 3.01
C TYR A 177 -3.79 8.22 3.21
N PHE A 178 -4.45 7.70 2.18
CA PHE A 178 -5.86 7.34 2.25
C PHE A 178 -6.02 5.85 2.55
N HIS A 179 -6.64 5.53 3.68
CA HIS A 179 -6.97 4.20 4.13
C HIS A 179 -8.46 3.96 3.92
N ASN A 180 -8.82 2.79 3.39
CA ASN A 180 -10.21 2.48 3.08
C ASN A 180 -10.47 1.01 3.40
N TRP A 181 -11.50 0.73 4.20
CA TRP A 181 -11.96 -0.61 4.58
C TRP A 181 -13.43 -0.83 4.23
N ASP A 182 -13.94 -0.07 3.25
CA ASP A 182 -15.28 -0.21 2.70
C ASP A 182 -15.25 -0.99 1.38
N PHE A 183 -14.82 -2.26 1.47
CA PHE A 183 -14.81 -3.23 0.38
C PHE A 183 -15.54 -4.50 0.80
N PRO A 184 -16.00 -5.33 -0.15
CA PRO A 184 -16.50 -6.67 0.19
C PRO A 184 -15.47 -7.45 1.01
N MET A 185 -15.92 -8.10 2.08
CA MET A 185 -15.08 -8.88 3.01
C MET A 185 -13.98 -8.06 3.71
N SER A 186 -14.23 -6.76 3.94
CA SER A 186 -13.41 -5.89 4.77
C SER A 186 -14.25 -5.21 5.83
N GLY A 187 -13.63 -4.68 6.87
CA GLY A 187 -14.32 -3.97 7.95
C GLY A 187 -13.39 -3.55 9.07
N LEU A 188 -13.94 -2.83 10.03
CA LEU A 188 -13.24 -2.48 11.25
C LEU A 188 -13.16 -3.71 12.17
N LYS A 189 -11.98 -4.02 12.66
CA LYS A 189 -11.76 -5.12 13.60
C LYS A 189 -11.69 -4.64 15.03
N LYS A 190 -10.97 -3.53 15.26
CA LYS A 190 -10.68 -3.03 16.61
C LYS A 190 -10.40 -1.54 16.58
N LEU A 191 -10.95 -0.85 17.56
CA LEU A 191 -10.66 0.54 17.84
C LEU A 191 -10.31 0.67 19.32
N LYS A 192 -9.21 1.33 19.66
CA LYS A 192 -8.76 1.52 21.04
C LYS A 192 -8.00 2.82 21.21
N VAL A 193 -8.02 3.37 22.42
CA VAL A 193 -7.12 4.46 22.84
C VAL A 193 -5.73 3.90 23.09
N ILE A 194 -4.71 4.63 22.72
CA ILE A 194 -3.30 4.31 22.97
C ILE A 194 -2.61 5.50 23.62
N SER A 195 -1.67 5.18 24.54
CA SER A 195 -0.77 6.16 25.15
C SER A 195 0.68 5.99 24.71
N LYS A 196 0.98 4.93 23.96
CA LYS A 196 2.30 4.65 23.38
C LYS A 196 2.14 4.16 21.94
N PRO A 197 2.99 4.59 21.02
CA PRO A 197 4.19 5.45 21.14
C PRO A 197 3.86 6.94 21.33
N PHE A 198 2.63 7.36 21.19
CA PHE A 198 2.08 8.69 21.42
C PHE A 198 0.62 8.55 21.89
N GLU A 199 0.07 9.61 22.46
CA GLU A 199 -1.35 9.66 22.80
C GLU A 199 -2.19 9.72 21.52
N GLY A 200 -3.18 8.81 21.40
CA GLY A 200 -3.98 8.74 20.20
C GLY A 200 -4.93 7.55 20.13
N ILE A 201 -5.37 7.25 18.92
CA ILE A 201 -6.23 6.11 18.61
C ILE A 201 -5.49 5.06 17.76
N SER A 202 -5.76 3.81 18.04
CA SER A 202 -5.32 2.68 17.22
C SER A 202 -6.54 2.05 16.55
N LEU A 203 -6.61 2.15 15.24
CA LEU A 203 -7.66 1.60 14.41
C LEU A 203 -7.10 0.41 13.64
N THR A 204 -7.65 -0.78 13.87
CA THR A 204 -7.29 -1.98 13.13
C THR A 204 -8.46 -2.37 12.23
N TYR A 205 -8.22 -2.42 10.93
CA TYR A 205 -9.18 -2.91 9.95
C TYR A 205 -8.63 -4.15 9.25
N TYR A 206 -9.54 -4.94 8.71
CA TYR A 206 -9.18 -6.12 7.93
C TYR A 206 -9.71 -6.02 6.51
N TYR A 207 -9.06 -6.72 5.61
CA TYR A 207 -9.53 -7.02 4.27
C TYR A 207 -9.11 -8.44 3.90
N THR A 208 -9.96 -9.11 3.14
CA THR A 208 -9.67 -10.47 2.69
C THR A 208 -9.15 -10.41 1.27
N ASP A 209 -7.93 -10.91 1.08
CA ASP A 209 -7.34 -11.10 -0.24
C ASP A 209 -7.34 -12.61 -0.54
N ARG A 210 -8.23 -13.02 -1.44
CA ARG A 210 -8.49 -14.41 -1.81
C ARG A 210 -8.88 -15.26 -0.59
N THR A 211 -7.92 -16.01 -0.02
CA THR A 211 -8.12 -16.94 1.12
C THR A 211 -7.60 -16.40 2.44
N TRP A 212 -6.83 -15.29 2.41
CA TRP A 212 -6.17 -14.77 3.61
C TRP A 212 -6.81 -13.47 4.08
N ARG A 213 -7.10 -13.42 5.37
CA ARG A 213 -7.52 -12.20 6.05
C ARG A 213 -6.29 -11.41 6.48
N ASN A 214 -6.08 -10.28 5.84
CA ASN A 214 -5.02 -9.35 6.18
C ASN A 214 -5.52 -8.31 7.17
N GLU A 215 -4.69 -7.90 8.10
CA GLU A 215 -5.01 -6.88 9.09
C GLU A 215 -4.03 -5.72 8.97
N HIS A 216 -4.57 -4.52 9.05
CA HIS A 216 -3.77 -3.31 9.02
C HIS A 216 -4.13 -2.42 10.21
N THR A 217 -3.12 -2.06 11.00
CA THR A 217 -3.29 -1.20 12.18
C THR A 217 -2.73 0.18 11.87
N LEU A 218 -3.58 1.19 12.07
CA LEU A 218 -3.25 2.61 12.01
C LEU A 218 -3.20 3.14 13.44
N ASN A 219 -2.05 3.61 13.86
CA ASN A 219 -1.93 4.40 15.09
C ASN A 219 -1.89 5.87 14.69
N ILE A 220 -2.83 6.66 15.17
CA ILE A 220 -3.06 8.05 14.75
C ILE A 220 -2.95 8.93 16.00
N PRO A 221 -1.99 9.87 16.06
CA PRO A 221 -1.95 10.87 17.13
C PRO A 221 -3.24 11.69 17.15
N THR A 222 -3.81 11.93 18.31
CA THR A 222 -5.02 12.76 18.46
C THR A 222 -4.66 14.17 18.94
N SER A 223 -5.50 15.15 18.57
CA SER A 223 -5.40 16.47 19.17
C SER A 223 -5.70 16.39 20.67
N PRO A 224 -5.02 17.17 21.52
CA PRO A 224 -5.34 17.26 22.96
C PRO A 224 -6.80 17.64 23.23
N ASP A 225 -7.41 18.41 22.31
CA ASP A 225 -8.79 18.89 22.41
C ASP A 225 -9.82 17.89 21.87
N ALA A 226 -9.39 16.75 21.33
CA ALA A 226 -10.30 15.77 20.74
C ALA A 226 -10.94 14.90 21.82
N ASP A 227 -12.29 14.89 21.89
CA ASP A 227 -13.01 13.89 22.66
C ASP A 227 -12.93 12.52 22.02
N ILE A 228 -11.90 11.76 22.44
CA ILE A 228 -11.60 10.45 21.90
C ILE A 228 -12.77 9.46 22.11
N HIS A 229 -13.47 9.55 23.24
CA HIS A 229 -14.58 8.64 23.53
C HIS A 229 -15.78 8.90 22.61
N LEU A 230 -16.11 10.17 22.38
CA LEU A 230 -17.15 10.54 21.42
C LEU A 230 -16.80 10.11 19.99
N LEU A 231 -15.53 10.30 19.60
CA LEU A 231 -15.03 9.88 18.30
C LEU A 231 -15.17 8.36 18.11
N MET A 232 -14.75 7.57 19.10
CA MET A 232 -14.84 6.11 19.04
C MET A 232 -16.29 5.65 18.94
N THR A 233 -17.19 6.23 19.73
CA THR A 233 -18.61 5.90 19.70
C THR A 233 -19.22 6.17 18.32
N ARG A 234 -18.90 7.30 17.71
CA ARG A 234 -19.36 7.65 16.35
C ARG A 234 -18.84 6.71 15.28
N ILE A 235 -17.55 6.35 15.32
CA ILE A 235 -16.98 5.40 14.35
C ILE A 235 -17.66 4.04 14.46
N LEU A 236 -17.84 3.51 15.69
CA LEU A 236 -18.46 2.22 15.93
C LEU A 236 -19.95 2.18 15.55
N SER A 237 -20.68 3.27 15.75
CA SER A 237 -22.12 3.35 15.38
C SER A 237 -22.35 3.35 13.87
N LEU A 238 -21.37 3.73 13.07
CA LEU A 238 -21.47 3.82 11.60
C LEU A 238 -20.82 2.61 10.87
N ASP A 239 -20.12 1.75 11.59
CA ASP A 239 -19.52 0.53 11.01
C ASP A 239 -20.51 -0.66 10.99
N ASN A 240 -21.57 -0.58 11.80
CA ASN A 240 -22.69 -1.52 11.79
C ASN A 240 -23.63 -1.22 10.62
#